data_2163fe36a89bd983c45293f0b6d269b5
#
_entry.id   2163fe36a89bd983c45293f0b6d269b5
#
_cell.length_a   1.000
_cell.length_b   1.000
_cell.length_c   1.000
_cell.angle_alpha   90.00
_cell.angle_beta   90.00
_cell.angle_gamma   90.00
#
_symmetry.space_group_name_H-M   'P 1'
#
loop_
_entity.id
_entity.type
_entity.pdbx_description
1 polymer ?
#
loop_
_entity_poly.entity_id
_entity_poly.type
_entity_poly.pdbx_seq_one_letter_code
_entity_poly.pdbx_strand_id
1 'polypeptide(L)'
;FLWQTGSNYKFTKKLPSNFQITEFIDDMETAYSAADLVVSRSGATTVAELTVCGMPSILVPLPSASNNEQKHNAVIMEKNHCSQMIPNDELNTKLFPSILDILQNPEKLELMSKNAKKMAKPKAGNLVANEIIKYMKI
;
A
#
# COMPACT_ATOMS: atom_id res chain seq x y z
N PHE A 1 -8.82 10.71 -8.39
CA PHE A 1 -7.48 10.12 -8.21
C PHE A 1 -6.56 11.11 -7.51
N LEU A 2 -5.87 10.65 -6.47
CA LEU A 2 -4.73 11.36 -5.86
C LEU A 2 -3.45 10.61 -6.26
N TRP A 3 -2.47 11.34 -6.81
CA TRP A 3 -1.21 10.75 -7.28
C TRP A 3 -0.01 11.49 -6.70
N GLN A 4 0.80 10.81 -5.91
CA GLN A 4 2.10 11.29 -5.45
C GLN A 4 3.19 10.88 -6.44
N THR A 5 3.89 11.85 -7.00
CA THR A 5 4.90 11.64 -8.05
C THR A 5 6.34 11.63 -7.55
N GLY A 6 6.60 12.22 -6.40
CA GLY A 6 7.95 12.59 -6.00
C GLY A 6 8.45 13.84 -6.74
N SER A 7 9.55 14.41 -6.25
CA SER A 7 10.12 15.67 -6.76
C SER A 7 10.74 15.58 -8.16
N ASN A 8 11.15 14.38 -8.57
CA ASN A 8 11.87 14.17 -9.83
C ASN A 8 10.96 13.94 -11.05
N TYR A 9 9.65 13.83 -10.84
CA TYR A 9 8.71 13.58 -11.92
C TYR A 9 7.81 14.78 -12.15
N LYS A 10 7.85 15.34 -13.38
CA LYS A 10 6.96 16.44 -13.79
C LYS A 10 5.95 15.95 -14.80
N PHE A 11 4.68 15.97 -14.40
CA PHE A 11 3.58 15.68 -15.30
C PHE A 11 3.19 16.94 -16.08
N THR A 12 3.24 16.87 -17.40
CA THR A 12 3.03 18.05 -18.28
C THR A 12 1.72 18.03 -19.04
N LYS A 13 0.96 16.94 -18.99
CA LYS A 13 -0.31 16.82 -19.71
C LYS A 13 -1.48 17.37 -18.88
N LYS A 14 -2.50 17.92 -19.56
CA LYS A 14 -3.75 18.32 -18.90
C LYS A 14 -4.49 17.06 -18.43
N LEU A 15 -4.81 17.02 -17.16
CA LEU A 15 -5.61 15.95 -16.57
C LEU A 15 -7.08 16.36 -16.42
N PRO A 16 -7.99 15.39 -16.36
CA PRO A 16 -9.37 15.61 -15.92
C PRO A 16 -9.42 16.23 -14.51
N SER A 17 -10.48 16.97 -14.20
CA SER A 17 -10.63 17.68 -12.91
C SER A 17 -10.68 16.78 -11.67
N ASN A 18 -10.95 15.49 -11.85
CA ASN A 18 -10.97 14.49 -10.79
C ASN A 18 -9.59 13.86 -10.50
N PHE A 19 -8.52 14.41 -11.12
CA PHE A 19 -7.13 14.02 -10.82
C PHE A 19 -6.42 15.12 -10.05
N GLN A 20 -5.82 14.77 -8.95
CA GLN A 20 -4.93 15.61 -8.17
C GLN A 20 -3.53 14.99 -8.19
N ILE A 21 -2.54 15.80 -8.57
CA ILE A 21 -1.12 15.40 -8.55
C ILE A 21 -0.41 16.25 -7.51
N THR A 22 0.40 15.61 -6.69
CA THR A 22 1.28 16.28 -5.71
C THR A 22 2.66 15.64 -5.74
N GLU A 23 3.70 16.41 -5.42
CA GLU A 23 5.04 15.86 -5.26
C GLU A 23 5.13 14.97 -4.02
N PHE A 24 4.45 15.38 -2.95
CA PHE A 24 4.42 14.67 -1.68
C PHE A 24 3.04 14.82 -1.01
N ILE A 25 2.60 13.80 -0.29
CA ILE A 25 1.38 13.82 0.51
C ILE A 25 1.81 13.98 1.97
N ASP A 26 1.60 15.17 2.54
CA ASP A 26 2.00 15.47 3.92
C ASP A 26 1.05 14.80 4.93
N ASP A 27 -0.23 14.72 4.60
CA ASP A 27 -1.27 14.11 5.44
C ASP A 27 -1.71 12.77 4.86
N MET A 28 -0.93 11.73 5.14
CA MET A 28 -1.24 10.36 4.72
C MET A 28 -2.48 9.80 5.41
N GLU A 29 -2.81 10.23 6.63
CA GLU A 29 -4.00 9.78 7.35
C GLU A 29 -5.27 10.21 6.60
N THR A 30 -5.36 11.48 6.22
CA THR A 30 -6.47 11.98 5.40
C THR A 30 -6.49 11.30 4.03
N ALA A 31 -5.34 11.10 3.39
CA ALA A 31 -5.27 10.42 2.09
C ALA A 31 -5.79 8.98 2.15
N TYR A 32 -5.39 8.20 3.14
CA TYR A 32 -5.90 6.84 3.33
C TYR A 32 -7.38 6.83 3.68
N SER A 33 -7.85 7.78 4.51
CA SER A 33 -9.27 7.88 4.90
C SER A 33 -10.19 8.20 3.72
N ALA A 34 -9.68 8.88 2.71
CA ALA A 34 -10.42 9.26 1.51
C ALA A 34 -10.33 8.23 0.37
N ALA A 35 -9.47 7.22 0.49
CA ALA A 35 -9.20 6.27 -0.58
C ALA A 35 -10.04 4.99 -0.43
N ASP A 36 -10.51 4.45 -1.54
CA ASP A 36 -11.13 3.11 -1.62
C ASP A 36 -10.10 2.03 -1.97
N LEU A 37 -9.06 2.40 -2.72
CA LEU A 37 -8.00 1.51 -3.21
C LEU A 37 -6.68 2.27 -3.28
N VAL A 38 -5.60 1.64 -2.84
CA VAL A 38 -4.25 2.19 -2.91
C VAL A 38 -3.38 1.40 -3.87
N VAL A 39 -2.69 2.09 -4.77
CA VAL A 39 -1.63 1.50 -5.61
C VAL A 39 -0.29 2.01 -5.11
N SER A 40 0.59 1.12 -4.68
CA SER A 40 1.88 1.53 -4.10
C SER A 40 2.98 0.50 -4.28
N ARG A 41 4.20 0.89 -3.91
CA ARG A 41 5.28 -0.06 -3.65
C ARG A 41 5.00 -0.83 -2.36
N SER A 42 5.66 -1.98 -2.18
CA SER A 42 5.42 -2.90 -1.06
C SER A 42 6.55 -2.86 -0.01
N GLY A 43 7.04 -1.66 0.29
CA GLY A 43 7.97 -1.46 1.40
C GLY A 43 7.34 -1.80 2.75
N ALA A 44 8.15 -2.18 3.74
CA ALA A 44 7.67 -2.64 5.05
C ALA A 44 6.76 -1.61 5.75
N THR A 45 7.15 -0.32 5.72
CA THR A 45 6.36 0.77 6.32
C THR A 45 5.00 0.91 5.63
N THR A 46 5.00 0.94 4.29
CA THR A 46 3.76 1.03 3.51
C THR A 46 2.82 -0.14 3.81
N VAL A 47 3.34 -1.36 3.85
CA VAL A 47 2.52 -2.55 4.18
C VAL A 47 1.96 -2.47 5.60
N ALA A 48 2.75 -1.99 6.57
CA ALA A 48 2.27 -1.77 7.93
C ALA A 48 1.13 -0.74 7.98
N GLU A 49 1.26 0.38 7.30
CA GLU A 49 0.24 1.43 7.20
C GLU A 49 -1.04 0.89 6.54
N LEU A 50 -0.92 0.23 5.37
CA LEU A 50 -2.06 -0.35 4.67
C LEU A 50 -2.83 -1.35 5.53
N THR A 51 -2.13 -2.18 6.31
CA THR A 51 -2.79 -3.15 7.20
C THR A 51 -3.48 -2.46 8.36
N VAL A 52 -2.87 -1.48 9.01
CA VAL A 52 -3.47 -0.74 10.12
C VAL A 52 -4.70 0.04 9.67
N CYS A 53 -4.64 0.70 8.52
CA CYS A 53 -5.77 1.41 7.92
C CYS A 53 -6.83 0.47 7.33
N GLY A 54 -6.48 -0.80 7.10
CA GLY A 54 -7.37 -1.76 6.45
C GLY A 54 -7.60 -1.43 4.98
N MET A 55 -6.55 -0.97 4.28
CA MET A 55 -6.66 -0.49 2.91
C MET A 55 -6.54 -1.61 1.88
N PRO A 56 -7.56 -1.80 1.03
CA PRO A 56 -7.43 -2.60 -0.18
C PRO A 56 -6.30 -2.04 -1.05
N SER A 57 -5.45 -2.90 -1.60
CA SER A 57 -4.29 -2.39 -2.32
C SER A 57 -3.89 -3.22 -3.53
N ILE A 58 -3.28 -2.55 -4.50
CA ILE A 58 -2.47 -3.17 -5.54
C ILE A 58 -1.01 -2.86 -5.22
N LEU A 59 -0.23 -3.90 -5.02
CA LEU A 59 1.18 -3.79 -4.66
C LEU A 59 2.08 -4.08 -5.85
N VAL A 60 2.97 -3.13 -6.13
CA VAL A 60 3.95 -3.21 -7.21
C VAL A 60 5.35 -3.25 -6.62
N PRO A 61 5.93 -4.43 -6.41
CA PRO A 61 7.26 -4.54 -5.83
C PRO A 61 8.32 -3.84 -6.67
N LEU A 62 9.24 -3.13 -6.02
CA LEU A 62 10.38 -2.53 -6.69
C LEU A 62 11.40 -3.63 -7.06
N PRO A 63 11.74 -3.82 -8.36
CA PRO A 63 12.64 -4.90 -8.79
C PRO A 63 14.05 -4.82 -8.19
N SER A 64 14.52 -3.59 -7.90
CA SER A 64 15.84 -3.33 -7.32
C SER A 64 15.86 -3.36 -5.79
N ALA A 65 14.76 -3.75 -5.12
CA ALA A 65 14.74 -3.85 -3.67
C ALA A 65 15.68 -4.94 -3.17
N SER A 66 16.45 -4.59 -2.13
CA SER A 66 17.42 -5.50 -1.52
C SER A 66 16.75 -6.82 -1.10
N ASN A 67 17.42 -7.95 -1.38
CA ASN A 67 16.94 -9.30 -1.03
C ASN A 67 15.50 -9.61 -1.46
N ASN A 68 14.96 -8.95 -2.50
CA ASN A 68 13.57 -9.09 -2.92
C ASN A 68 12.53 -8.84 -1.81
N GLU A 69 12.86 -8.05 -0.78
CA GLU A 69 11.97 -7.85 0.38
C GLU A 69 10.58 -7.34 -0.03
N GLN A 70 10.52 -6.40 -0.98
CA GLN A 70 9.23 -5.89 -1.45
C GLN A 70 8.39 -6.97 -2.13
N LYS A 71 9.02 -7.86 -2.90
CA LYS A 71 8.32 -8.99 -3.50
C LYS A 71 7.79 -9.95 -2.42
N HIS A 72 8.59 -10.24 -1.39
CA HIS A 72 8.12 -11.07 -0.28
C HIS A 72 6.93 -10.44 0.45
N ASN A 73 6.99 -9.14 0.73
CA ASN A 73 5.89 -8.42 1.35
C ASN A 73 4.61 -8.47 0.51
N ALA A 74 4.71 -8.20 -0.80
CA ALA A 74 3.56 -8.24 -1.70
C ALA A 74 2.94 -9.65 -1.80
N VAL A 75 3.76 -10.69 -1.90
CA VAL A 75 3.30 -12.08 -1.91
C VAL A 75 2.56 -12.45 -0.64
N ILE A 76 3.05 -12.02 0.53
CA ILE A 76 2.38 -12.28 1.82
C ILE A 76 1.02 -11.58 1.84
N MET A 77 0.95 -10.33 1.42
CA MET A 77 -0.30 -9.57 1.36
C MET A 77 -1.32 -10.20 0.40
N GLU A 78 -0.86 -10.66 -0.76
CA GLU A 78 -1.70 -11.33 -1.76
C GLU A 78 -2.22 -12.68 -1.26
N LYS A 79 -1.36 -13.52 -0.68
CA LYS A 79 -1.77 -14.81 -0.09
C LYS A 79 -2.80 -14.67 1.02
N ASN A 80 -2.80 -13.55 1.72
CA ASN A 80 -3.81 -13.24 2.74
C ASN A 80 -5.02 -12.48 2.18
N HIS A 81 -5.14 -12.36 0.86
CA HIS A 81 -6.23 -11.65 0.18
C HIS A 81 -6.41 -10.19 0.64
N CYS A 82 -5.31 -9.51 1.00
CA CYS A 82 -5.30 -8.10 1.39
C CYS A 82 -4.97 -7.19 0.21
N SER A 83 -4.26 -7.72 -0.77
CA SER A 83 -3.81 -7.00 -1.96
C SER A 83 -3.81 -7.89 -3.19
N GLN A 84 -3.65 -7.26 -4.35
CA GLN A 84 -3.25 -7.90 -5.59
C GLN A 84 -1.82 -7.46 -5.91
N MET A 85 -0.93 -8.41 -6.19
CA MET A 85 0.43 -8.09 -6.63
C MET A 85 0.47 -7.98 -8.15
N ILE A 86 1.11 -6.94 -8.65
CA ILE A 86 1.43 -6.77 -10.07
C ILE A 86 2.93 -6.61 -10.23
N PRO A 87 3.62 -7.49 -10.98
CA PRO A 87 5.01 -7.31 -11.33
C PRO A 87 5.25 -5.99 -12.08
N ASN A 88 6.40 -5.35 -11.85
CA ASN A 88 6.68 -4.03 -12.40
C ASN A 88 6.68 -3.99 -13.95
N ASP A 89 7.09 -5.05 -14.59
CA ASP A 89 7.10 -5.24 -16.05
C ASP A 89 5.71 -5.46 -16.66
N GLU A 90 4.72 -5.82 -15.84
CA GLU A 90 3.34 -6.05 -16.27
C GLU A 90 2.41 -4.84 -16.03
N LEU A 91 2.91 -3.73 -15.46
CA LEU A 91 2.11 -2.55 -15.13
C LEU A 91 1.31 -2.01 -16.29
N ASN A 92 1.92 -1.90 -17.46
CA ASN A 92 1.27 -1.29 -18.62
C ASN A 92 0.03 -2.06 -19.10
N THR A 93 -0.03 -3.35 -18.84
CA THR A 93 -1.11 -4.23 -19.31
C THR A 93 -2.11 -4.57 -18.22
N LYS A 94 -1.65 -4.69 -16.96
CA LYS A 94 -2.47 -5.22 -15.86
C LYS A 94 -3.01 -4.18 -14.90
N LEU A 95 -2.33 -3.03 -14.73
CA LEU A 95 -2.69 -2.08 -13.67
C LEU A 95 -4.12 -1.56 -13.81
N PHE A 96 -4.44 -0.98 -14.96
CA PHE A 96 -5.76 -0.38 -15.16
C PHE A 96 -6.91 -1.40 -15.11
N PRO A 97 -6.82 -2.57 -15.78
CA PRO A 97 -7.84 -3.61 -15.61
C PRO A 97 -8.02 -4.07 -14.16
N SER A 98 -6.93 -4.22 -13.40
CA SER A 98 -7.00 -4.61 -11.99
C SER A 98 -7.65 -3.55 -11.10
N ILE A 99 -7.37 -2.28 -11.34
CA ILE A 99 -8.04 -1.18 -10.62
C ILE A 99 -9.55 -1.26 -10.85
N LEU A 100 -9.99 -1.41 -12.10
CA LEU A 100 -11.41 -1.48 -12.43
C LEU A 100 -12.07 -2.71 -11.82
N ASP A 101 -11.44 -3.87 -11.92
CA ASP A 101 -11.95 -5.13 -11.37
C ASP A 101 -12.17 -5.03 -9.85
N ILE A 102 -11.24 -4.41 -9.12
CA ILE A 102 -11.37 -4.24 -7.67
C ILE A 102 -12.43 -3.19 -7.33
N LEU A 103 -12.39 -2.00 -7.96
CA LEU A 103 -13.31 -0.91 -7.64
C LEU A 103 -14.77 -1.20 -8.02
N GLN A 104 -15.02 -2.02 -9.05
CA GLN A 104 -16.35 -2.43 -9.47
C GLN A 104 -16.91 -3.61 -8.66
N ASN A 105 -16.13 -4.15 -7.71
CA ASN A 105 -16.54 -5.27 -6.88
C ASN A 105 -16.50 -4.90 -5.38
N PRO A 106 -17.63 -4.41 -4.82
CA PRO A 106 -17.70 -4.02 -3.40
C PRO A 106 -17.36 -5.15 -2.43
N GLU A 107 -17.77 -6.39 -2.75
CA GLU A 107 -17.48 -7.54 -1.90
C GLU A 107 -15.97 -7.83 -1.85
N LYS A 108 -15.29 -7.68 -2.97
CA LYS A 108 -13.83 -7.83 -3.06
C LYS A 108 -13.11 -6.75 -2.24
N LEU A 109 -13.54 -5.49 -2.34
CA LEU A 109 -13.01 -4.38 -1.53
C LEU A 109 -13.19 -4.65 -0.04
N GLU A 110 -14.39 -5.04 0.39
CA GLU A 110 -14.68 -5.34 1.79
C GLU A 110 -13.84 -6.51 2.31
N LEU A 111 -13.72 -7.58 1.53
CA LEU A 111 -12.90 -8.74 1.88
C LEU A 111 -11.42 -8.35 2.04
N MET A 112 -10.87 -7.59 1.09
CA MET A 112 -9.49 -7.11 1.15
C MET A 112 -9.26 -6.23 2.38
N SER A 113 -10.15 -5.30 2.66
CA SER A 113 -10.10 -4.42 3.84
C SER A 113 -10.12 -5.21 5.15
N LYS A 114 -11.08 -6.12 5.30
CA LYS A 114 -11.21 -6.98 6.48
C LYS A 114 -9.98 -7.84 6.72
N ASN A 115 -9.41 -8.39 5.67
CA ASN A 115 -8.21 -9.22 5.77
C ASN A 115 -6.98 -8.38 6.10
N ALA A 116 -6.82 -7.19 5.51
CA ALA A 116 -5.74 -6.27 5.85
C ALA A 116 -5.75 -5.93 7.36
N LYS A 117 -6.91 -5.58 7.91
CA LYS A 117 -7.08 -5.30 9.35
C LYS A 117 -6.69 -6.49 10.25
N LYS A 118 -6.93 -7.73 9.82
CA LYS A 118 -6.50 -8.92 10.58
C LYS A 118 -4.98 -9.07 10.66
N MET A 119 -4.25 -8.57 9.67
CA MET A 119 -2.79 -8.60 9.64
C MET A 119 -2.15 -7.45 10.44
N ALA A 120 -2.93 -6.44 10.79
CA ALA A 120 -2.43 -5.25 11.48
C ALA A 120 -1.77 -5.58 12.82
N LYS A 121 -0.67 -4.88 13.11
CA LYS A 121 0.03 -4.96 14.40
C LYS A 121 0.17 -3.57 15.02
N PRO A 122 -0.93 -2.92 15.42
CA PRO A 122 -0.92 -1.51 15.87
C PRO A 122 -0.07 -1.29 17.13
N LYS A 123 0.22 -2.34 17.90
CA LYS A 123 1.05 -2.28 19.11
C LYS A 123 2.50 -2.74 18.89
N ALA A 124 2.96 -2.84 17.64
CA ALA A 124 4.31 -3.34 17.34
C ALA A 124 5.41 -2.53 18.06
N GLY A 125 5.30 -1.20 18.09
CA GLY A 125 6.25 -0.35 18.81
C GLY A 125 6.33 -0.68 20.31
N ASN A 126 5.18 -0.90 20.97
CA ASN A 126 5.16 -1.27 22.38
C ASN A 126 5.79 -2.65 22.62
N LEU A 127 5.58 -3.60 21.69
CA LEU A 127 6.19 -4.93 21.80
C LEU A 127 7.73 -4.84 21.72
N VAL A 128 8.24 -4.06 20.78
CA VAL A 128 9.69 -3.83 20.65
C VAL A 128 10.24 -3.13 21.88
N ALA A 129 9.60 -2.06 22.37
CA ALA A 129 10.03 -1.35 23.57
C ALA A 129 10.07 -2.27 24.81
N ASN A 130 9.03 -3.06 25.00
CA ASN A 130 8.96 -4.02 26.11
C ASN A 130 10.07 -5.07 26.02
N GLU A 131 10.40 -5.54 24.83
CA GLU A 131 11.49 -6.50 24.64
C GLU A 131 12.84 -5.88 24.98
N ILE A 132 13.12 -4.65 24.53
CA ILE A 132 14.35 -3.92 24.88
C ILE A 132 14.47 -3.76 26.41
N ILE A 133 13.40 -3.34 27.09
CA ILE A 133 13.40 -3.15 28.55
C ILE A 133 13.78 -4.44 29.30
N LYS A 134 13.28 -5.59 28.87
CA LYS A 134 13.65 -6.89 29.47
C LYS A 134 15.15 -7.15 29.41
N TYR A 135 15.81 -6.80 28.29
CA TYR A 135 17.26 -6.98 28.16
C TYR A 135 18.08 -5.95 28.91
N MET A 136 17.52 -4.74 29.12
CA MET A 136 18.21 -3.69 29.89
C MET A 136 18.23 -3.94 31.41
N LYS A 137 17.47 -4.93 31.92
CA LYS A 137 17.33 -5.24 33.35
C LYS A 137 16.99 -4.01 34.23
N ILE A 138 16.16 -3.12 33.69
CA ILE A 138 15.61 -1.95 34.39
C ILE A 138 14.26 -2.32 34.99
#